data_e9e584c4a8f34551158f52e35ef403c1
#
_entry.id   e9e584c4a8f34551158f52e35ef403c1
#
_cell.length_a   1.000
_cell.length_b   1.000
_cell.length_c   1.000
_cell.angle_alpha   90.00
_cell.angle_beta   90.00
_cell.angle_gamma   90.00
#
_symmetry.space_group_name_H-M   'P 1'
#
loop_
_entity.id
_entity.type
_entity.pdbx_description
1 polymer ?
#
loop_
_entity_poly.entity_id
_entity_poly.type
_entity_poly.pdbx_seq_one_letter_code
_entity_poly.pdbx_strand_id
1 'polypeptide(L)'
;PAVKKEIEHLIENDKEELNDRFYKNMEFGTGGMRGVMGVGTNRINKYTLGKSTQGLSNYLNKVYKGEEIKVVIAFDCRHNSDTLARTVAEVFSANNIKVYLFSELRTTPELSFAVRHLNCHAGIVLTASHNPPEYNGYKVYWTDGGQIVPPQDGKIIDEINSLDIEDIKFKANNSLIQVIDKEVDEAFISQSVEYGNFNSEGKNNFKIVFTALHGTSITAIPEVLKRGGYENVTIIEEQAKPDGNFPTVKSPNPEEPEALSMAVRKAEEIGADMVVGTDPDSDRLGIAVRNLNGEMEIVNGNQAMVLMTKFLLEKRKEKGFKGNEFIAT
;
A
#
# COMPACT_ATOMS: atom_id res chain seq x y z
N PRO A 1 8.57 13.69 -26.39
CA PRO A 1 8.56 13.01 -27.71
C PRO A 1 7.79 11.70 -27.70
N ALA A 2 7.94 10.83 -26.63
CA ALA A 2 7.25 9.55 -26.58
C ALA A 2 5.72 9.69 -26.46
N VAL A 3 5.25 10.51 -25.52
CA VAL A 3 3.82 10.81 -25.31
C VAL A 3 3.15 11.32 -26.58
N LYS A 4 3.81 12.23 -27.30
CA LYS A 4 3.26 12.76 -28.56
C LYS A 4 3.08 11.68 -29.62
N LYS A 5 4.08 10.79 -29.79
CA LYS A 5 4.00 9.67 -30.74
C LYS A 5 2.90 8.68 -30.37
N GLU A 6 2.71 8.41 -29.08
CA GLU A 6 1.62 7.53 -28.61
C GLU A 6 0.25 8.15 -28.92
N ILE A 7 0.07 9.44 -28.69
CA ILE A 7 -1.18 10.14 -29.03
C ILE A 7 -1.42 10.14 -30.55
N GLU A 8 -0.39 10.44 -31.35
CA GLU A 8 -0.50 10.39 -32.83
C GLU A 8 -0.89 9.00 -33.30
N HIS A 9 -0.31 7.94 -32.73
CA HIS A 9 -0.69 6.56 -33.04
C HIS A 9 -2.15 6.26 -32.70
N LEU A 10 -2.64 6.69 -31.54
CA LEU A 10 -4.04 6.51 -31.15
C LEU A 10 -5.00 7.26 -32.07
N ILE A 11 -4.66 8.47 -32.47
CA ILE A 11 -5.47 9.28 -33.42
C ILE A 11 -5.65 8.54 -34.75
N GLU A 12 -4.61 7.88 -35.22
CA GLU A 12 -4.59 7.19 -36.50
C GLU A 12 -5.22 5.81 -36.44
N ASN A 13 -5.04 5.07 -35.33
CA ASN A 13 -5.30 3.62 -35.29
C ASN A 13 -6.37 3.18 -34.28
N ASP A 14 -6.66 3.98 -33.22
CA ASP A 14 -7.61 3.57 -32.18
C ASP A 14 -8.32 4.78 -31.54
N LYS A 15 -9.37 5.22 -32.22
CA LYS A 15 -10.19 6.36 -31.77
C LYS A 15 -11.02 6.07 -30.52
N GLU A 16 -11.39 4.80 -30.31
CA GLU A 16 -12.16 4.40 -29.14
C GLU A 16 -11.30 4.50 -27.88
N GLU A 17 -10.11 3.93 -27.92
CA GLU A 17 -9.13 4.04 -26.84
C GLU A 17 -8.69 5.50 -26.63
N LEU A 18 -8.49 6.27 -27.69
CA LEU A 18 -8.20 7.71 -27.58
C LEU A 18 -9.31 8.42 -26.81
N ASN A 19 -10.58 8.17 -27.19
CA ASN A 19 -11.72 8.78 -26.51
C ASN A 19 -11.77 8.37 -25.04
N ASP A 20 -11.59 7.09 -24.69
CA ASP A 20 -11.58 6.60 -23.31
C ASP A 20 -10.49 7.24 -22.47
N ARG A 21 -9.32 7.51 -23.05
CA ARG A 21 -8.20 8.14 -22.37
C ARG A 21 -8.40 9.64 -22.09
N PHE A 22 -9.26 10.33 -22.83
CA PHE A 22 -9.37 11.80 -22.78
C PHE A 22 -10.79 12.33 -22.55
N TYR A 23 -11.84 11.48 -22.51
CA TYR A 23 -13.23 11.96 -22.39
C TYR A 23 -13.55 12.61 -21.04
N LYS A 24 -12.74 12.33 -20.01
CA LYS A 24 -12.85 12.94 -18.69
C LYS A 24 -11.49 13.08 -18.02
N ASN A 25 -11.45 13.84 -16.93
CA ASN A 25 -10.32 13.83 -16.02
C ASN A 25 -10.44 12.67 -15.03
N MET A 26 -9.31 12.13 -14.61
CA MET A 26 -9.27 11.13 -13.54
C MET A 26 -9.81 11.73 -12.25
N GLU A 27 -10.73 11.01 -11.62
CA GLU A 27 -11.35 11.41 -10.37
C GLU A 27 -10.43 11.11 -9.20
N PHE A 28 -10.25 12.11 -8.33
CA PHE A 28 -9.67 11.93 -7.02
C PHE A 28 -10.82 11.77 -6.03
N GLY A 29 -10.90 10.60 -5.39
CA GLY A 29 -11.95 10.25 -4.41
C GLY A 29 -11.44 10.22 -2.97
N THR A 30 -12.31 9.79 -2.06
CA THR A 30 -11.93 9.53 -0.66
C THR A 30 -10.77 8.51 -0.62
N GLY A 31 -9.66 8.90 0.02
CA GLY A 31 -8.46 8.08 0.12
C GLY A 31 -7.49 8.19 -1.06
N GLY A 32 -7.84 8.84 -2.19
CA GLY A 32 -6.94 9.01 -3.32
C GLY A 32 -7.55 8.67 -4.69
N MET A 33 -6.74 8.18 -5.63
CA MET A 33 -7.19 7.79 -6.96
C MET A 33 -6.57 6.46 -7.42
N ARG A 34 -7.23 5.78 -8.36
CA ARG A 34 -6.81 4.51 -8.93
C ARG A 34 -7.32 4.37 -10.37
N GLY A 35 -6.50 3.87 -11.27
CA GLY A 35 -6.88 3.66 -12.67
C GLY A 35 -5.80 3.00 -13.49
N VAL A 36 -6.11 2.78 -14.77
CA VAL A 36 -5.18 2.24 -15.76
C VAL A 36 -4.06 3.25 -16.01
N MET A 37 -2.82 2.77 -16.13
CA MET A 37 -1.67 3.57 -16.51
C MET A 37 -1.69 3.90 -17.99
N GLY A 38 -1.17 5.06 -18.38
CA GLY A 38 -1.02 5.46 -19.78
C GLY A 38 -1.13 6.95 -20.01
N VAL A 39 -1.06 7.34 -21.26
CA VAL A 39 -1.25 8.73 -21.71
C VAL A 39 -2.73 9.07 -21.69
N GLY A 40 -3.07 10.25 -21.17
CA GLY A 40 -4.44 10.76 -21.12
C GLY A 40 -4.82 11.34 -19.77
N THR A 41 -5.86 12.17 -19.76
CA THR A 41 -6.38 12.81 -18.53
C THR A 41 -7.16 11.80 -17.65
N ASN A 42 -7.64 10.69 -18.24
CA ASN A 42 -8.32 9.59 -17.57
C ASN A 42 -7.39 8.38 -17.36
N ARG A 43 -6.10 8.62 -17.15
CA ARG A 43 -5.06 7.58 -16.92
C ARG A 43 -4.14 7.99 -15.80
N ILE A 44 -3.56 6.99 -15.12
CA ILE A 44 -2.46 7.22 -14.17
C ILE A 44 -1.18 7.50 -14.95
N ASN A 45 -0.64 8.68 -14.76
CA ASN A 45 0.63 9.12 -15.35
C ASN A 45 1.22 10.30 -14.57
N LYS A 46 2.40 10.76 -14.97
CA LYS A 46 3.10 11.86 -14.29
C LYS A 46 2.31 13.17 -14.21
N TYR A 47 1.41 13.44 -15.16
CA TYR A 47 0.64 14.69 -15.18
C TYR A 47 -0.57 14.62 -14.25
N THR A 48 -1.31 13.49 -14.25
CA THR A 48 -2.46 13.27 -13.36
C THR A 48 -2.01 13.16 -11.91
N LEU A 49 -0.90 12.44 -11.64
CA LEU A 49 -0.27 12.40 -10.31
C LEU A 49 0.32 13.75 -9.91
N GLY A 50 0.99 14.44 -10.85
CA GLY A 50 1.54 15.76 -10.61
C GLY A 50 0.46 16.78 -10.21
N LYS A 51 -0.68 16.76 -10.92
CA LYS A 51 -1.83 17.65 -10.61
C LYS A 51 -2.39 17.37 -9.22
N SER A 52 -2.60 16.08 -8.87
CA SER A 52 -3.08 15.69 -7.55
C SER A 52 -2.09 16.07 -6.44
N THR A 53 -0.79 15.88 -6.69
CA THR A 53 0.27 16.26 -5.75
C THR A 53 0.38 17.79 -5.60
N GLN A 54 0.20 18.55 -6.69
CA GLN A 54 0.18 20.01 -6.62
C GLN A 54 -1.01 20.51 -5.80
N GLY A 55 -2.21 19.96 -6.02
CA GLY A 55 -3.40 20.31 -5.23
C GLY A 55 -3.22 19.99 -3.74
N LEU A 56 -2.71 18.79 -3.43
CA LEU A 56 -2.40 18.42 -2.04
C LEU A 56 -1.33 19.33 -1.44
N SER A 57 -0.30 19.71 -2.21
CA SER A 57 0.73 20.66 -1.76
C SER A 57 0.14 22.04 -1.44
N ASN A 58 -0.77 22.53 -2.28
CA ASN A 58 -1.47 23.81 -2.06
C ASN A 58 -2.29 23.76 -0.77
N TYR A 59 -3.04 22.68 -0.58
CA TYR A 59 -3.84 22.46 0.64
C TYR A 59 -2.96 22.40 1.89
N LEU A 60 -1.89 21.60 1.89
CA LEU A 60 -0.96 21.50 3.01
C LEU A 60 -0.34 22.85 3.37
N ASN A 61 0.12 23.61 2.37
CA ASN A 61 0.69 24.97 2.58
C ASN A 61 -0.32 25.97 3.14
N LYS A 62 -1.63 25.79 2.88
CA LYS A 62 -2.69 26.62 3.47
C LYS A 62 -2.97 26.24 4.92
N VAL A 63 -3.04 24.94 5.21
CA VAL A 63 -3.40 24.42 6.54
C VAL A 63 -2.25 24.61 7.53
N TYR A 64 -1.01 24.33 7.12
CA TYR A 64 0.18 24.37 7.96
C TYR A 64 1.07 25.57 7.65
N LYS A 65 0.43 26.75 7.48
CA LYS A 65 1.14 27.98 7.12
C LYS A 65 2.17 28.37 8.17
N GLY A 66 3.43 28.44 7.76
CA GLY A 66 4.56 28.83 8.61
C GLY A 66 5.25 27.65 9.33
N GLU A 67 4.80 26.42 9.10
CA GLU A 67 5.43 25.21 9.61
C GLU A 67 6.34 24.55 8.56
N GLU A 68 7.30 23.74 9.02
CA GLU A 68 8.05 22.85 8.13
C GLU A 68 7.17 21.64 7.77
N ILE A 69 6.58 21.66 6.60
CA ILE A 69 5.71 20.57 6.14
C ILE A 69 6.56 19.38 5.70
N LYS A 70 6.16 18.18 6.13
CA LYS A 70 6.83 16.92 5.85
C LYS A 70 5.85 15.92 5.28
N VAL A 71 6.28 15.17 4.26
CA VAL A 71 5.53 14.05 3.69
C VAL A 71 6.41 12.82 3.57
N VAL A 72 5.83 11.63 3.63
CA VAL A 72 6.52 10.36 3.38
C VAL A 72 5.87 9.65 2.20
N ILE A 73 6.68 9.00 1.36
CA ILE A 73 6.23 8.35 0.13
C ILE A 73 6.77 6.92 0.10
N ALA A 74 5.86 5.96 -0.11
CA ALA A 74 6.16 4.57 -0.39
C ALA A 74 5.51 4.13 -1.72
N PHE A 75 5.90 2.99 -2.21
CA PHE A 75 5.38 2.42 -3.44
C PHE A 75 5.44 0.89 -3.39
N ASP A 76 4.59 0.24 -4.19
CA ASP A 76 4.54 -1.21 -4.33
C ASP A 76 5.38 -1.73 -5.52
N CYS A 77 5.23 -3.01 -5.84
CA CYS A 77 5.97 -3.69 -6.90
C CYS A 77 5.45 -3.42 -8.32
N ARG A 78 4.38 -2.64 -8.49
CA ARG A 78 3.75 -2.40 -9.78
C ARG A 78 4.65 -1.63 -10.74
N HIS A 79 4.42 -1.83 -12.03
CA HIS A 79 5.14 -1.09 -13.06
C HIS A 79 5.06 0.42 -12.82
N ASN A 80 6.20 1.10 -13.01
CA ASN A 80 6.34 2.54 -12.84
C ASN A 80 6.07 3.09 -11.43
N SER A 81 5.79 2.27 -10.41
CA SER A 81 5.51 2.79 -9.05
C SER A 81 6.68 3.60 -8.50
N ASP A 82 7.91 3.17 -8.73
CA ASP A 82 9.15 3.87 -8.34
C ASP A 82 9.31 5.23 -9.05
N THR A 83 9.14 5.25 -10.37
CA THR A 83 9.27 6.49 -11.18
C THR A 83 8.15 7.48 -10.91
N LEU A 84 6.94 6.98 -10.66
CA LEU A 84 5.79 7.80 -10.26
C LEU A 84 5.98 8.35 -8.83
N ALA A 85 6.50 7.54 -7.89
CA ALA A 85 6.86 8.00 -6.54
C ALA A 85 7.90 9.12 -6.60
N ARG A 86 8.91 8.97 -7.46
CA ARG A 86 9.91 10.02 -7.68
C ARG A 86 9.27 11.30 -8.22
N THR A 87 8.37 11.21 -9.19
CA THR A 87 7.62 12.37 -9.72
C THR A 87 6.82 13.08 -8.61
N VAL A 88 6.14 12.33 -7.76
CA VAL A 88 5.39 12.85 -6.61
C VAL A 88 6.33 13.58 -5.64
N ALA A 89 7.48 12.98 -5.33
CA ALA A 89 8.51 13.60 -4.49
C ALA A 89 9.04 14.92 -5.08
N GLU A 90 9.25 14.96 -6.38
CA GLU A 90 9.70 16.16 -7.11
C GLU A 90 8.69 17.30 -7.01
N VAL A 91 7.39 17.02 -7.20
CA VAL A 91 6.34 18.05 -7.09
C VAL A 91 6.21 18.58 -5.66
N PHE A 92 6.21 17.70 -4.64
CA PHE A 92 6.20 18.16 -3.24
C PHE A 92 7.39 19.05 -2.93
N SER A 93 8.60 18.62 -3.30
CA SER A 93 9.83 19.38 -3.03
C SER A 93 9.85 20.74 -3.77
N ALA A 94 9.30 20.81 -4.99
CA ALA A 94 9.11 22.06 -5.74
C ALA A 94 8.16 23.05 -5.06
N ASN A 95 7.32 22.56 -4.14
CA ASN A 95 6.40 23.35 -3.33
C ASN A 95 6.92 23.60 -1.89
N ASN A 96 8.23 23.47 -1.66
CA ASN A 96 8.92 23.67 -0.39
C ASN A 96 8.47 22.71 0.72
N ILE A 97 8.04 21.51 0.35
CA ILE A 97 7.65 20.45 1.30
C ILE A 97 8.81 19.46 1.40
N LYS A 98 9.23 19.14 2.63
CA LYS A 98 10.23 18.11 2.90
C LYS A 98 9.65 16.73 2.61
N VAL A 99 10.39 15.92 1.88
CA VAL A 99 9.97 14.60 1.43
C VAL A 99 10.88 13.53 2.02
N TYR A 100 10.30 12.54 2.68
CA TYR A 100 10.93 11.27 2.97
C TYR A 100 10.47 10.25 1.93
N LEU A 101 11.41 9.72 1.15
CA LEU A 101 11.13 8.77 0.07
C LEU A 101 11.81 7.45 0.37
N PHE A 102 11.06 6.36 0.47
CA PHE A 102 11.66 5.05 0.52
C PHE A 102 12.41 4.75 -0.79
N SER A 103 13.62 4.17 -0.69
CA SER A 103 14.44 3.86 -1.87
C SER A 103 13.93 2.65 -2.64
N GLU A 104 13.25 1.74 -1.94
CA GLU A 104 12.67 0.51 -2.46
C GLU A 104 11.22 0.38 -2.00
N LEU A 105 10.51 -0.60 -2.58
CA LEU A 105 9.12 -0.86 -2.24
C LEU A 105 8.90 -1.14 -0.75
N ARG A 106 7.80 -0.63 -0.19
CA ARG A 106 7.38 -0.86 1.20
C ARG A 106 5.89 -1.08 1.28
N THR A 107 5.47 -1.72 2.37
CA THR A 107 4.07 -2.02 2.63
C THR A 107 3.25 -0.77 2.94
N THR A 108 1.97 -0.79 2.60
CA THR A 108 1.02 0.28 2.98
C THR A 108 0.94 0.46 4.51
N PRO A 109 0.90 -0.60 5.35
CA PRO A 109 0.98 -0.46 6.81
C PRO A 109 2.26 0.23 7.29
N GLU A 110 3.39 -0.01 6.66
CA GLU A 110 4.65 0.63 7.00
C GLU A 110 4.65 2.12 6.66
N LEU A 111 4.04 2.52 5.54
CA LEU A 111 3.83 3.94 5.26
C LEU A 111 2.96 4.59 6.33
N SER A 112 1.83 3.99 6.70
CA SER A 112 0.95 4.49 7.77
C SER A 112 1.71 4.68 9.09
N PHE A 113 2.58 3.73 9.42
CA PHE A 113 3.50 3.84 10.56
C PHE A 113 4.47 5.00 10.39
N ALA A 114 5.13 5.11 9.23
CA ALA A 114 6.13 6.13 8.93
C ALA A 114 5.58 7.56 9.03
N VAL A 115 4.32 7.78 8.63
CA VAL A 115 3.65 9.09 8.79
C VAL A 115 3.72 9.56 10.24
N ARG A 116 3.36 8.69 11.17
CA ARG A 116 3.35 9.00 12.61
C ARG A 116 4.75 9.03 13.20
N HIS A 117 5.60 8.06 12.84
CA HIS A 117 6.97 7.91 13.36
C HIS A 117 7.86 9.12 13.00
N LEU A 118 7.74 9.62 11.76
CA LEU A 118 8.51 10.77 11.26
C LEU A 118 7.80 12.12 11.51
N ASN A 119 6.62 12.10 12.13
CA ASN A 119 5.78 13.29 12.33
C ASN A 119 5.50 14.00 11.00
N CYS A 120 5.07 13.25 9.98
CA CYS A 120 4.68 13.77 8.68
C CYS A 120 3.25 14.31 8.69
N HIS A 121 2.99 15.30 7.84
CA HIS A 121 1.66 15.90 7.67
C HIS A 121 0.79 15.12 6.69
N ALA A 122 1.43 14.34 5.81
CA ALA A 122 0.75 13.40 4.92
C ALA A 122 1.68 12.25 4.53
N GLY A 123 1.08 11.16 4.06
CA GLY A 123 1.77 10.03 3.46
C GLY A 123 1.16 9.66 2.12
N ILE A 124 1.98 9.16 1.20
CA ILE A 124 1.54 8.72 -0.13
C ILE A 124 2.00 7.29 -0.38
N VAL A 125 1.10 6.44 -0.89
CA VAL A 125 1.48 5.13 -1.44
C VAL A 125 1.10 5.06 -2.90
N LEU A 126 2.07 4.75 -3.76
CA LEU A 126 1.84 4.43 -5.16
C LEU A 126 1.50 2.95 -5.27
N THR A 127 0.22 2.64 -5.42
CA THR A 127 -0.30 1.27 -5.46
C THR A 127 -1.70 1.22 -6.06
N ALA A 128 -2.07 0.09 -6.64
CA ALA A 128 -3.45 -0.24 -6.96
C ALA A 128 -3.92 -1.50 -6.23
N SER A 129 -3.30 -1.85 -5.07
CA SER A 129 -3.66 -3.00 -4.26
C SER A 129 -3.66 -4.30 -5.10
N HIS A 130 -4.76 -5.01 -5.21
CA HIS A 130 -4.92 -6.26 -5.95
C HIS A 130 -5.49 -6.10 -7.38
N ASN A 131 -5.60 -4.87 -7.90
CA ASN A 131 -6.04 -4.66 -9.29
C ASN A 131 -5.07 -5.31 -10.31
N PRO A 132 -5.50 -5.54 -11.56
CA PRO A 132 -4.65 -6.05 -12.62
C PRO A 132 -3.35 -5.26 -12.85
N PRO A 133 -2.33 -5.85 -13.53
CA PRO A 133 -1.00 -5.26 -13.71
C PRO A 133 -0.97 -3.87 -14.36
N GLU A 134 -1.93 -3.58 -15.25
CA GLU A 134 -2.04 -2.30 -15.96
C GLU A 134 -2.50 -1.14 -15.08
N TYR A 135 -2.96 -1.41 -13.85
CA TYR A 135 -3.42 -0.39 -12.91
C TYR A 135 -2.28 0.11 -12.02
N ASN A 136 -2.38 1.38 -11.65
CA ASN A 136 -1.66 1.97 -10.54
C ASN A 136 -2.57 2.98 -9.81
N GLY A 137 -2.08 3.61 -8.74
CA GLY A 137 -2.89 4.54 -7.98
C GLY A 137 -2.05 5.40 -7.02
N TYR A 138 -2.76 6.21 -6.27
CA TYR A 138 -2.20 7.22 -5.38
C TYR A 138 -3.09 7.27 -4.13
N LYS A 139 -2.71 6.53 -3.09
CA LYS A 139 -3.40 6.56 -1.79
C LYS A 139 -2.82 7.69 -0.93
N VAL A 140 -3.66 8.46 -0.26
CA VAL A 140 -3.25 9.56 0.62
C VAL A 140 -3.61 9.25 2.07
N TYR A 141 -2.64 9.42 2.95
CA TYR A 141 -2.73 9.24 4.40
C TYR A 141 -2.54 10.57 5.11
N TRP A 142 -3.24 10.77 6.23
CA TRP A 142 -3.17 11.99 7.02
C TRP A 142 -2.24 11.84 8.23
N THR A 143 -2.14 12.87 9.07
CA THR A 143 -1.22 12.95 10.22
C THR A 143 -1.37 11.81 11.23
N ASP A 144 -2.55 11.22 11.33
CA ASP A 144 -2.84 10.08 12.22
C ASP A 144 -2.43 8.72 11.65
N GLY A 145 -1.95 8.69 10.40
CA GLY A 145 -1.63 7.48 9.66
C GLY A 145 -2.83 6.77 9.05
N GLY A 146 -4.03 7.34 9.14
CA GLY A 146 -5.24 6.88 8.44
C GLY A 146 -5.34 7.46 7.03
N GLN A 147 -6.07 6.78 6.13
CA GLN A 147 -6.41 7.39 4.85
C GLN A 147 -7.25 8.65 5.05
N ILE A 148 -7.09 9.63 4.15
CA ILE A 148 -7.89 10.86 4.21
C ILE A 148 -9.38 10.54 4.09
N VAL A 149 -10.16 11.26 4.88
CA VAL A 149 -11.63 11.19 4.95
C VAL A 149 -12.20 12.61 4.98
N PRO A 150 -13.51 12.80 4.83
CA PRO A 150 -14.13 14.11 5.02
C PRO A 150 -13.75 14.74 6.38
N PRO A 151 -13.47 16.05 6.41
CA PRO A 151 -13.61 17.05 5.35
C PRO A 151 -12.35 17.28 4.52
N GLN A 152 -11.22 16.60 4.79
CA GLN A 152 -9.94 16.85 4.15
C GLN A 152 -9.95 16.48 2.66
N ASP A 153 -10.54 15.34 2.31
CA ASP A 153 -10.65 14.85 0.94
C ASP A 153 -11.32 15.86 0.02
N GLY A 154 -12.49 16.40 0.41
CA GLY A 154 -13.22 17.41 -0.35
C GLY A 154 -12.42 18.68 -0.61
N LYS A 155 -11.71 19.18 0.42
CA LYS A 155 -10.87 20.37 0.30
C LYS A 155 -9.65 20.15 -0.61
N ILE A 156 -9.05 18.95 -0.60
CA ILE A 156 -7.97 18.58 -1.49
C ILE A 156 -8.50 18.48 -2.93
N ILE A 157 -9.67 17.88 -3.14
CA ILE A 157 -10.35 17.80 -4.43
C ILE A 157 -10.60 19.20 -5.01
N ASP A 158 -11.05 20.14 -4.20
CA ASP A 158 -11.27 21.54 -4.63
C ASP A 158 -9.97 22.17 -5.12
N GLU A 159 -8.85 21.98 -4.41
CA GLU A 159 -7.53 22.46 -4.86
C GLU A 159 -7.11 21.81 -6.19
N ILE A 160 -7.27 20.49 -6.32
CA ILE A 160 -6.92 19.77 -7.55
C ILE A 160 -7.74 20.27 -8.74
N ASN A 161 -9.05 20.45 -8.54
CA ASN A 161 -9.97 20.89 -9.61
C ASN A 161 -9.74 22.33 -10.05
N SER A 162 -9.15 23.17 -9.19
CA SER A 162 -8.83 24.57 -9.51
C SER A 162 -7.56 24.74 -10.35
N LEU A 163 -6.79 23.65 -10.59
CA LEU A 163 -5.50 23.72 -11.30
C LEU A 163 -5.63 23.32 -12.76
N ASP A 164 -4.79 23.94 -13.59
CA ASP A 164 -4.45 23.46 -14.93
C ASP A 164 -3.11 22.68 -14.90
N ILE A 165 -2.78 22.01 -16.01
CA ILE A 165 -1.54 21.21 -16.10
C ILE A 165 -0.30 22.10 -16.00
N GLU A 166 -0.38 23.32 -16.48
CA GLU A 166 0.68 24.33 -16.46
C GLU A 166 1.03 24.82 -15.05
N ASP A 167 0.11 24.67 -14.09
CA ASP A 167 0.32 25.05 -12.68
C ASP A 167 1.20 24.06 -11.92
N ILE A 168 1.46 22.89 -12.49
CA ILE A 168 2.24 21.83 -11.84
C ILE A 168 3.73 22.20 -11.82
N LYS A 169 4.30 22.27 -10.65
CA LYS A 169 5.73 22.54 -10.45
C LYS A 169 6.54 21.26 -10.49
N PHE A 170 7.10 20.92 -11.65
CA PHE A 170 7.95 19.73 -11.80
C PHE A 170 9.43 19.96 -11.48
N LYS A 171 9.87 21.20 -11.23
CA LYS A 171 11.28 21.51 -10.97
C LYS A 171 11.63 21.18 -9.51
N ALA A 172 12.15 19.99 -9.30
CA ALA A 172 12.49 19.49 -7.97
C ALA A 172 13.49 20.36 -7.21
N ASN A 173 13.30 20.47 -5.91
CA ASN A 173 14.32 20.87 -4.95
C ASN A 173 14.90 19.61 -4.27
N ASN A 174 15.96 19.07 -4.83
CA ASN A 174 16.54 17.80 -4.33
C ASN A 174 17.08 17.90 -2.89
N SER A 175 17.37 19.09 -2.37
CA SER A 175 17.79 19.25 -0.97
C SER A 175 16.67 18.94 0.04
N LEU A 176 15.42 18.95 -0.40
CA LEU A 176 14.24 18.60 0.41
C LEU A 176 13.82 17.14 0.26
N ILE A 177 14.45 16.35 -0.59
CA ILE A 177 14.14 14.93 -0.78
C ILE A 177 15.19 14.11 -0.04
N GLN A 178 14.77 13.46 1.05
CA GLN A 178 15.59 12.57 1.85
C GLN A 178 15.16 11.12 1.61
N VAL A 179 16.11 10.30 1.20
CA VAL A 179 15.90 8.85 1.09
C VAL A 179 15.93 8.25 2.50
N ILE A 180 14.98 7.34 2.75
CA ILE A 180 14.84 6.62 4.03
C ILE A 180 14.70 5.13 3.76
N ASP A 181 15.14 4.29 4.70
CA ASP A 181 15.07 2.83 4.62
C ASP A 181 15.14 2.19 6.01
N LYS A 182 16.23 1.48 6.29
CA LYS A 182 16.43 0.57 7.44
C LYS A 182 16.05 1.13 8.81
N GLU A 183 16.19 2.42 9.03
CA GLU A 183 15.84 3.01 10.33
C GLU A 183 14.32 2.93 10.57
N VAL A 184 13.54 3.21 9.54
CA VAL A 184 12.07 3.13 9.61
C VAL A 184 11.63 1.67 9.60
N ASP A 185 12.24 0.82 8.73
CA ASP A 185 11.98 -0.62 8.66
C ASP A 185 12.14 -1.27 10.04
N GLU A 186 13.26 -1.00 10.72
CA GLU A 186 13.57 -1.56 12.04
C GLU A 186 12.56 -1.12 13.11
N ALA A 187 12.19 0.16 13.10
CA ALA A 187 11.20 0.69 14.01
C ALA A 187 9.80 0.07 13.77
N PHE A 188 9.41 -0.09 12.50
CA PHE A 188 8.14 -0.72 12.11
C PHE A 188 8.09 -2.20 12.52
N ILE A 189 9.12 -2.97 12.19
CA ILE A 189 9.23 -4.39 12.53
C ILE A 189 9.20 -4.57 14.04
N SER A 190 9.98 -3.81 14.79
CA SER A 190 10.05 -3.89 16.26
C SER A 190 8.68 -3.58 16.90
N GLN A 191 7.98 -2.54 16.44
CA GLN A 191 6.65 -2.21 16.95
C GLN A 191 5.62 -3.27 16.57
N SER A 192 5.70 -3.84 15.37
CA SER A 192 4.82 -4.92 14.92
C SER A 192 4.97 -6.17 15.79
N VAL A 193 6.20 -6.53 16.13
CA VAL A 193 6.51 -7.65 17.06
C VAL A 193 5.96 -7.36 18.45
N GLU A 194 6.15 -6.14 18.98
CA GLU A 194 5.64 -5.75 20.30
C GLU A 194 4.10 -5.87 20.37
N TYR A 195 3.41 -5.38 19.34
CA TYR A 195 1.94 -5.43 19.30
C TYR A 195 1.40 -6.85 19.09
N GLY A 196 2.09 -7.69 18.33
CA GLY A 196 1.72 -9.07 18.04
C GLY A 196 2.20 -10.11 19.06
N ASN A 197 2.98 -9.71 20.07
CA ASN A 197 3.54 -10.66 21.04
C ASN A 197 2.59 -10.92 22.21
N PHE A 198 1.84 -12.02 22.13
CA PHE A 198 0.85 -12.45 23.12
C PHE A 198 1.34 -13.65 23.95
N ASN A 199 2.61 -13.82 24.21
CA ASN A 199 3.17 -14.88 25.06
C ASN A 199 2.50 -16.27 24.86
N SER A 200 2.30 -16.67 23.62
CA SER A 200 1.69 -17.96 23.29
C SER A 200 2.77 -19.06 23.34
N GLU A 201 2.44 -20.19 23.95
CA GLU A 201 3.27 -21.39 23.90
C GLU A 201 3.19 -22.06 22.51
N GLY A 202 4.23 -22.81 22.14
CA GLY A 202 4.22 -23.63 20.92
C GLY A 202 4.50 -22.91 19.61
N LYS A 203 4.81 -21.61 19.61
CA LYS A 203 5.13 -20.86 18.40
C LYS A 203 6.24 -21.48 17.55
N ASN A 204 7.26 -22.01 18.19
CA ASN A 204 8.41 -22.67 17.55
C ASN A 204 8.04 -23.99 16.84
N ASN A 205 6.92 -24.62 17.21
CA ASN A 205 6.44 -25.84 16.55
C ASN A 205 5.35 -25.57 15.52
N PHE A 206 4.77 -24.35 15.52
CA PHE A 206 3.68 -23.96 14.63
C PHE A 206 4.22 -23.70 13.23
N LYS A 207 3.73 -24.46 12.25
CA LYS A 207 4.21 -24.41 10.87
C LYS A 207 3.34 -23.48 10.03
N ILE A 208 3.97 -22.46 9.46
CA ILE A 208 3.31 -21.46 8.62
C ILE A 208 3.84 -21.57 7.19
N VAL A 209 2.95 -21.55 6.21
CA VAL A 209 3.32 -21.26 4.81
C VAL A 209 2.92 -19.82 4.51
N PHE A 210 3.87 -19.03 4.05
CA PHE A 210 3.69 -17.61 3.76
C PHE A 210 3.87 -17.33 2.26
N THR A 211 2.96 -16.50 1.71
CA THR A 211 3.10 -15.94 0.36
C THR A 211 2.88 -14.45 0.36
N ALA A 212 3.79 -13.73 -0.29
CA ALA A 212 3.67 -12.29 -0.54
C ALA A 212 2.86 -11.97 -1.82
N LEU A 213 2.42 -12.96 -2.58
CA LEU A 213 1.76 -12.79 -3.89
C LEU A 213 2.49 -11.78 -4.78
N HIS A 214 3.82 -11.91 -4.87
CA HIS A 214 4.73 -11.01 -5.58
C HIS A 214 4.76 -9.57 -5.06
N GLY A 215 4.24 -9.33 -3.85
CA GLY A 215 4.06 -8.00 -3.27
C GLY A 215 5.14 -7.57 -2.29
N THR A 216 4.82 -6.50 -1.57
CA THR A 216 5.74 -5.79 -0.66
C THR A 216 5.95 -6.49 0.68
N SER A 217 5.05 -7.35 1.12
CA SER A 217 5.10 -7.97 2.46
C SER A 217 6.35 -8.82 2.71
N ILE A 218 7.01 -9.25 1.64
CA ILE A 218 8.30 -9.97 1.75
C ILE A 218 9.37 -9.17 2.47
N THR A 219 9.27 -7.84 2.47
CA THR A 219 10.24 -6.95 3.13
C THR A 219 10.12 -6.93 4.66
N ALA A 220 8.94 -7.28 5.20
CA ALA A 220 8.67 -7.12 6.63
C ALA A 220 8.15 -8.41 7.30
N ILE A 221 7.15 -9.10 6.73
CA ILE A 221 6.45 -10.22 7.39
C ILE A 221 7.37 -11.37 7.82
N PRO A 222 8.31 -11.86 6.99
CA PRO A 222 9.21 -12.93 7.43
C PRO A 222 10.02 -12.58 8.67
N GLU A 223 10.52 -11.35 8.75
CA GLU A 223 11.30 -10.90 9.90
C GLU A 223 10.41 -10.67 11.14
N VAL A 224 9.19 -10.14 10.97
CA VAL A 224 8.21 -10.01 12.05
C VAL A 224 7.84 -11.37 12.63
N LEU A 225 7.56 -12.37 11.79
CA LEU A 225 7.25 -13.73 12.25
C LEU A 225 8.43 -14.35 13.00
N LYS A 226 9.64 -14.24 12.44
CA LYS A 226 10.86 -14.75 13.07
C LYS A 226 11.11 -14.13 14.43
N ARG A 227 11.07 -12.80 14.54
CA ARG A 227 11.23 -12.08 15.84
C ARG A 227 10.08 -12.35 16.79
N GLY A 228 8.89 -12.65 16.26
CA GLY A 228 7.72 -13.09 17.02
C GLY A 228 7.83 -14.48 17.60
N GLY A 229 8.89 -15.26 17.26
CA GLY A 229 9.18 -16.60 17.75
C GLY A 229 8.59 -17.73 16.90
N TYR A 230 8.19 -17.45 15.63
CA TYR A 230 7.75 -18.45 14.69
C TYR A 230 8.96 -18.91 13.85
N GLU A 231 9.51 -20.08 14.19
CA GLU A 231 10.73 -20.61 13.57
C GLU A 231 10.44 -21.45 12.30
N ASN A 232 9.23 -22.01 12.20
CA ASN A 232 8.83 -22.88 11.10
C ASN A 232 7.98 -22.15 10.06
N VAL A 233 8.59 -21.16 9.38
CA VAL A 233 7.95 -20.42 8.30
C VAL A 233 8.52 -20.85 6.96
N THR A 234 7.68 -21.39 6.08
CA THR A 234 8.05 -21.75 4.70
C THR A 234 7.49 -20.67 3.76
N ILE A 235 8.37 -20.02 3.03
CA ILE A 235 8.00 -18.99 2.04
C ILE A 235 7.77 -19.67 0.69
N ILE A 236 6.74 -19.25 -0.06
CA ILE A 236 6.56 -19.67 -1.45
C ILE A 236 7.52 -18.88 -2.33
N GLU A 237 8.63 -19.51 -2.70
CA GLU A 237 9.75 -18.88 -3.42
C GLU A 237 9.33 -18.28 -4.76
N GLU A 238 8.44 -18.94 -5.49
CA GLU A 238 7.91 -18.47 -6.78
C GLU A 238 7.12 -17.15 -6.67
N GLN A 239 6.60 -16.85 -5.48
CA GLN A 239 5.81 -15.66 -5.17
C GLN A 239 6.54 -14.67 -4.24
N ALA A 240 7.77 -15.00 -3.84
CA ALA A 240 8.56 -14.18 -2.92
C ALA A 240 9.20 -12.97 -3.61
N LYS A 241 9.54 -13.11 -4.92
CA LYS A 241 10.10 -12.00 -5.67
C LYS A 241 9.02 -11.00 -6.06
N PRO A 242 9.14 -9.72 -5.70
CA PRO A 242 8.22 -8.68 -6.14
C PRO A 242 8.17 -8.58 -7.67
N ASP A 243 6.97 -8.63 -8.26
CA ASP A 243 6.75 -8.56 -9.71
C ASP A 243 5.36 -7.98 -10.01
N GLY A 244 5.34 -6.83 -10.68
CA GLY A 244 4.11 -6.15 -11.06
C GLY A 244 3.26 -6.86 -12.13
N ASN A 245 3.76 -7.96 -12.74
CA ASN A 245 2.99 -8.79 -13.65
C ASN A 245 2.18 -9.89 -12.92
N PHE A 246 2.49 -10.17 -11.65
CA PHE A 246 1.83 -11.23 -10.84
C PHE A 246 1.75 -12.58 -11.56
N PRO A 247 2.87 -13.15 -12.06
CA PRO A 247 2.86 -14.20 -13.09
C PRO A 247 2.26 -15.54 -12.64
N THR A 248 2.06 -15.77 -11.35
CA THR A 248 1.56 -17.05 -10.81
C THR A 248 0.08 -17.02 -10.43
N VAL A 249 -0.60 -15.87 -10.55
CA VAL A 249 -2.01 -15.68 -10.16
C VAL A 249 -2.73 -14.83 -11.20
N LYS A 250 -4.04 -15.04 -11.33
CA LYS A 250 -4.90 -14.20 -12.19
C LYS A 250 -5.20 -12.86 -11.53
N SER A 251 -5.39 -12.88 -10.22
CA SER A 251 -5.62 -11.72 -9.38
C SER A 251 -4.81 -11.89 -8.10
N PRO A 252 -3.97 -10.93 -7.70
CA PRO A 252 -3.19 -11.03 -6.46
C PRO A 252 -4.03 -10.67 -5.22
N ASN A 253 -5.28 -11.13 -5.19
CA ASN A 253 -6.20 -10.92 -4.06
C ASN A 253 -6.17 -12.14 -3.12
N PRO A 254 -5.61 -12.04 -1.91
CA PRO A 254 -5.47 -13.16 -1.00
C PRO A 254 -6.81 -13.69 -0.45
N GLU A 255 -7.92 -12.99 -0.68
CA GLU A 255 -9.26 -13.49 -0.35
C GLU A 255 -9.78 -14.49 -1.39
N GLU A 256 -9.17 -14.55 -2.57
CA GLU A 256 -9.54 -15.49 -3.63
C GLU A 256 -8.81 -16.84 -3.44
N PRO A 257 -9.54 -17.98 -3.41
CA PRO A 257 -8.92 -19.30 -3.23
C PRO A 257 -7.83 -19.63 -4.27
N GLU A 258 -7.95 -19.11 -5.49
CA GLU A 258 -6.98 -19.32 -6.55
C GLU A 258 -5.62 -18.68 -6.19
N ALA A 259 -5.63 -17.48 -5.63
CA ALA A 259 -4.41 -16.77 -5.23
C ALA A 259 -3.61 -17.54 -4.16
N LEU A 260 -4.29 -18.17 -3.21
CA LEU A 260 -3.66 -18.97 -2.15
C LEU A 260 -3.37 -20.42 -2.56
N SER A 261 -3.79 -20.88 -3.74
CA SER A 261 -3.75 -22.29 -4.14
C SER A 261 -2.36 -22.92 -4.08
N MET A 262 -1.32 -22.15 -4.43
CA MET A 262 0.07 -22.61 -4.38
C MET A 262 0.54 -22.80 -2.93
N ALA A 263 0.22 -21.86 -2.06
CA ALA A 263 0.55 -21.92 -0.64
C ALA A 263 -0.24 -23.02 0.10
N VAL A 264 -1.53 -23.21 -0.25
CA VAL A 264 -2.36 -24.29 0.28
C VAL A 264 -1.79 -25.65 -0.10
N ARG A 265 -1.43 -25.88 -1.38
CA ARG A 265 -0.79 -27.14 -1.80
C ARG A 265 0.51 -27.39 -1.05
N LYS A 266 1.33 -26.36 -0.86
CA LYS A 266 2.57 -26.49 -0.08
C LYS A 266 2.29 -26.82 1.37
N ALA A 267 1.28 -26.23 1.96
CA ALA A 267 0.85 -26.50 3.34
C ALA A 267 0.37 -27.95 3.52
N GLU A 268 -0.37 -28.50 2.54
CA GLU A 268 -0.76 -29.91 2.55
C GLU A 268 0.45 -30.84 2.45
N GLU A 269 1.40 -30.54 1.54
CA GLU A 269 2.61 -31.32 1.32
C GLU A 269 3.45 -31.46 2.60
N ILE A 270 3.67 -30.37 3.33
CA ILE A 270 4.56 -30.33 4.50
C ILE A 270 3.83 -30.51 5.85
N GLY A 271 2.51 -30.67 5.82
CA GLY A 271 1.68 -30.74 7.03
C GLY A 271 1.75 -29.45 7.83
N ALA A 272 1.60 -28.30 7.19
CA ALA A 272 1.59 -27.01 7.89
C ALA A 272 0.24 -26.78 8.59
N ASP A 273 0.26 -25.94 9.63
CA ASP A 273 -0.91 -25.60 10.43
C ASP A 273 -1.69 -24.43 9.84
N MET A 274 -1.00 -23.50 9.17
CA MET A 274 -1.58 -22.26 8.65
C MET A 274 -0.93 -21.82 7.35
N VAL A 275 -1.73 -21.22 6.48
CA VAL A 275 -1.28 -20.42 5.33
C VAL A 275 -1.59 -18.96 5.61
N VAL A 276 -0.66 -18.07 5.27
CA VAL A 276 -0.82 -16.61 5.31
C VAL A 276 -0.43 -16.04 3.97
N GLY A 277 -1.31 -15.26 3.36
CA GLY A 277 -1.03 -14.52 2.13
C GLY A 277 -1.46 -13.07 2.24
N THR A 278 -0.77 -12.17 1.55
CA THR A 278 -1.11 -10.75 1.50
C THR A 278 -1.25 -10.28 0.05
N ASP A 279 -2.03 -9.22 -0.17
CA ASP A 279 -2.05 -8.53 -1.45
C ASP A 279 -0.76 -7.72 -1.70
N PRO A 280 -0.54 -7.20 -2.92
CA PRO A 280 0.73 -6.57 -3.29
C PRO A 280 1.20 -5.42 -2.41
N ASP A 281 0.31 -4.61 -1.87
CA ASP A 281 0.65 -3.51 -0.95
C ASP A 281 0.46 -3.85 0.53
N SER A 282 0.06 -5.11 0.81
CA SER A 282 0.04 -5.69 2.16
C SER A 282 -0.96 -5.06 3.14
N ASP A 283 -2.05 -4.49 2.63
CA ASP A 283 -3.15 -3.98 3.47
C ASP A 283 -4.31 -5.00 3.60
N ARG A 284 -4.22 -6.14 2.90
CA ARG A 284 -5.15 -7.27 3.00
C ARG A 284 -4.46 -8.55 3.40
N LEU A 285 -5.20 -9.42 4.07
CA LEU A 285 -4.74 -10.70 4.59
C LEU A 285 -5.70 -11.82 4.17
N GLY A 286 -5.17 -12.88 3.56
CA GLY A 286 -5.84 -14.15 3.34
C GLY A 286 -5.24 -15.23 4.23
N ILE A 287 -6.08 -16.08 4.79
CA ILE A 287 -5.68 -17.14 5.73
C ILE A 287 -6.32 -18.46 5.33
N ALA A 288 -5.55 -19.55 5.43
CA ALA A 288 -6.13 -20.89 5.53
C ALA A 288 -5.56 -21.60 6.77
N VAL A 289 -6.37 -22.42 7.39
CA VAL A 289 -6.00 -23.17 8.60
C VAL A 289 -6.28 -24.66 8.42
N ARG A 290 -5.53 -25.51 9.11
CA ARG A 290 -5.81 -26.94 9.12
C ARG A 290 -6.99 -27.20 10.02
N ASN A 291 -8.07 -27.76 9.45
CA ASN A 291 -9.28 -28.10 10.18
C ASN A 291 -9.13 -29.42 10.98
N LEU A 292 -10.15 -29.78 11.76
CA LEU A 292 -10.15 -30.99 12.59
C LEU A 292 -10.09 -32.31 11.80
N ASN A 293 -10.42 -32.26 10.49
CA ASN A 293 -10.29 -33.40 9.59
C ASN A 293 -8.89 -33.52 8.98
N GLY A 294 -8.01 -32.57 9.28
CA GLY A 294 -6.63 -32.50 8.75
C GLY A 294 -6.50 -31.86 7.39
N GLU A 295 -7.52 -31.16 6.88
CA GLU A 295 -7.56 -30.49 5.58
C GLU A 295 -7.33 -28.97 5.74
N MET A 296 -6.71 -28.34 4.74
CA MET A 296 -6.57 -26.88 4.73
C MET A 296 -7.90 -26.22 4.32
N GLU A 297 -8.42 -25.35 5.16
CA GLU A 297 -9.66 -24.62 4.97
C GLU A 297 -9.42 -23.11 4.97
N ILE A 298 -9.91 -22.42 3.93
CA ILE A 298 -9.78 -20.94 3.80
C ILE A 298 -10.77 -20.29 4.78
N VAL A 299 -10.24 -19.41 5.61
CA VAL A 299 -11.01 -18.55 6.51
C VAL A 299 -11.29 -17.24 5.77
N ASN A 300 -12.56 -16.96 5.48
CA ASN A 300 -12.92 -15.72 4.80
C ASN A 300 -12.70 -14.47 5.68
N GLY A 301 -12.62 -13.29 5.04
CA GLY A 301 -12.28 -12.05 5.75
C GLY A 301 -13.20 -11.72 6.92
N ASN A 302 -14.52 -12.01 6.80
CA ASN A 302 -15.48 -11.76 7.89
C ASN A 302 -15.24 -12.72 9.09
N GLN A 303 -14.96 -13.99 8.81
CA GLN A 303 -14.62 -14.95 9.86
C GLN A 303 -13.31 -14.56 10.56
N ALA A 304 -12.27 -14.23 9.78
CA ALA A 304 -10.99 -13.78 10.31
C ALA A 304 -11.14 -12.55 11.20
N MET A 305 -11.92 -11.56 10.74
CA MET A 305 -12.16 -10.31 11.49
C MET A 305 -12.85 -10.59 12.83
N VAL A 306 -13.89 -11.44 12.87
CA VAL A 306 -14.60 -11.79 14.10
C VAL A 306 -13.66 -12.50 15.08
N LEU A 307 -12.89 -13.46 14.60
CA LEU A 307 -11.94 -14.22 15.44
C LEU A 307 -10.84 -13.33 16.00
N MET A 308 -10.23 -12.50 15.17
CA MET A 308 -9.19 -11.55 15.60
C MET A 308 -9.74 -10.51 16.58
N THR A 309 -10.91 -9.96 16.31
CA THR A 309 -11.56 -8.99 17.19
C THR A 309 -11.83 -9.61 18.58
N LYS A 310 -12.41 -10.81 18.61
CA LYS A 310 -12.65 -11.53 19.88
C LYS A 310 -11.33 -11.72 20.65
N PHE A 311 -10.31 -12.26 19.99
CA PHE A 311 -9.01 -12.51 20.61
C PHE A 311 -8.38 -11.23 21.17
N LEU A 312 -8.36 -10.16 20.37
CA LEU A 312 -7.79 -8.87 20.79
C LEU A 312 -8.54 -8.25 21.96
N LEU A 313 -9.86 -8.35 21.98
CA LEU A 313 -10.69 -7.87 23.11
C LEU A 313 -10.42 -8.69 24.38
N GLU A 314 -10.27 -10.01 24.28
CA GLU A 314 -9.89 -10.85 25.42
C GLU A 314 -8.51 -10.46 25.96
N LYS A 315 -7.52 -10.30 25.10
CA LYS A 315 -6.17 -9.84 25.49
C LYS A 315 -6.16 -8.42 26.03
N ARG A 316 -6.98 -7.54 25.51
CA ARG A 316 -7.13 -6.18 26.04
C ARG A 316 -7.78 -6.18 27.41
N LYS A 317 -8.77 -7.05 27.63
CA LYS A 317 -9.42 -7.21 28.94
C LYS A 317 -8.44 -7.67 30.02
N GLU A 318 -7.50 -8.58 29.70
CA GLU A 318 -6.43 -9.01 30.60
C GLU A 318 -5.55 -7.83 31.06
N LYS A 319 -5.31 -6.83 30.19
CA LYS A 319 -4.55 -5.62 30.48
C LYS A 319 -5.39 -4.48 31.09
N GLY A 320 -6.71 -4.67 31.20
CA GLY A 320 -7.68 -3.66 31.64
C GLY A 320 -8.15 -2.73 30.50
N PHE A 321 -9.45 -2.51 30.40
CA PHE A 321 -10.05 -1.53 29.50
C PHE A 321 -9.82 -0.11 30.00
N LYS A 322 -9.57 0.81 29.07
CA LYS A 322 -9.47 2.27 29.38
C LYS A 322 -10.81 2.99 29.25
N GLY A 323 -11.84 2.33 28.69
CA GLY A 323 -13.18 2.89 28.49
C GLY A 323 -13.34 3.73 27.21
N ASN A 324 -12.32 3.76 26.35
CA ASN A 324 -12.34 4.47 25.07
C ASN A 324 -11.99 3.56 23.88
N GLU A 325 -12.06 2.26 24.09
CA GLU A 325 -11.86 1.27 23.04
C GLU A 325 -13.04 1.33 22.06
N PHE A 326 -12.74 1.24 20.76
CA PHE A 326 -13.73 1.11 19.70
C PHE A 326 -13.22 0.13 18.63
N ILE A 327 -14.14 -0.42 17.87
CA ILE A 327 -13.86 -1.26 16.70
C ILE A 327 -14.34 -0.48 15.48
N ALA A 328 -13.46 -0.34 14.49
CA ALA A 328 -13.80 0.22 13.19
C ALA A 328 -13.87 -0.92 12.16
N THR A 329 -14.92 -0.95 11.35
CA THR A 329 -15.14 -1.95 10.29
C THR A 329 -15.39 -1.25 8.96
#